data_ba92dd74c076ca1e8568a729db63e381
#
_entry.id   ba92dd74c076ca1e8568a729db63e381
#
_cell.length_a   1.000
_cell.length_b   1.000
_cell.length_c   1.000
_cell.angle_alpha   90.00
_cell.angle_beta   90.00
_cell.angle_gamma   90.00
#
_symmetry.space_group_name_H-M   'P 1'
#
loop_
_entity.id
_entity.type
_entity.pdbx_description
1 polymer ?
#
loop_
_entity_poly.entity_id
_entity_poly.type
_entity_poly.pdbx_seq_one_letter_code
_entity_poly.pdbx_strand_id
1 'polypeptide(L)'
;MSESSRKLQVQVQRRVRSWAPRSREIAAWAASALGASAARGELGVRVVGAAESRRLNARFRGKDRPTNVLSFPPAPLPRRPFPAPASRGRDGGARPLGDLVICAQVVRAEARAQSKPLKAHWAHLVVHGALHLIGYDHARQAQARRMERREIAVLRRLGFANPYRI
;
A
#
# COMPACT_ATOMS: atom_id res chain seq x y z
N MET A 1 -4.21 29.98 -4.71
CA MET A 1 -3.82 28.57 -4.91
C MET A 1 -4.69 27.71 -4.01
N SER A 2 -5.54 26.89 -4.60
CA SER A 2 -6.47 26.08 -3.84
C SER A 2 -5.74 24.98 -3.07
N GLU A 3 -6.17 24.73 -1.84
CA GLU A 3 -5.68 23.65 -0.96
C GLU A 3 -5.73 22.26 -1.61
N SER A 4 -6.55 22.12 -2.64
CA SER A 4 -6.70 20.88 -3.42
C SER A 4 -5.39 20.41 -4.07
N SER A 5 -4.46 21.32 -4.31
CA SER A 5 -3.19 21.03 -5.01
C SER A 5 -2.12 20.37 -4.13
N ARG A 6 -2.34 20.28 -2.82
CA ARG A 6 -1.35 19.75 -1.86
C ARG A 6 -1.66 18.38 -1.30
N LYS A 7 -2.84 17.84 -1.59
CA LYS A 7 -3.28 16.56 -1.03
C LYS A 7 -2.74 15.38 -1.85
N LEU A 8 -2.51 14.27 -1.15
CA LEU A 8 -2.20 13.00 -1.78
C LEU A 8 -3.35 12.57 -2.69
N GLN A 9 -3.03 12.24 -3.91
CA GLN A 9 -3.98 11.63 -4.84
C GLN A 9 -3.78 10.11 -4.81
N VAL A 10 -4.83 9.39 -4.44
CA VAL A 10 -4.82 7.93 -4.42
C VAL A 10 -5.83 7.40 -5.42
N GLN A 11 -5.36 6.54 -6.31
CA GLN A 11 -6.23 5.86 -7.27
C GLN A 11 -6.29 4.39 -6.91
N VAL A 12 -7.50 3.90 -6.63
CA VAL A 12 -7.74 2.52 -6.26
C VAL A 12 -8.42 1.78 -7.40
N GLN A 13 -7.76 0.74 -7.91
CA GLN A 13 -8.31 -0.17 -8.90
C GLN A 13 -8.72 -1.46 -8.21
N ARG A 14 -10.00 -1.81 -8.30
CA ARG A 14 -10.53 -3.04 -7.70
C ARG A 14 -10.71 -4.09 -8.78
N ARG A 15 -9.93 -5.15 -8.71
CA ARG A 15 -9.90 -6.24 -9.70
C ARG A 15 -10.64 -7.50 -9.23
N VAL A 16 -11.14 -7.48 -8.00
CA VAL A 16 -11.87 -8.60 -7.41
C VAL A 16 -13.10 -8.10 -6.66
N ARG A 17 -14.06 -8.99 -6.47
CA ARG A 17 -15.31 -8.71 -5.71
C ARG A 17 -15.15 -8.94 -4.20
N SER A 18 -14.03 -9.50 -3.77
CA SER A 18 -13.76 -9.70 -2.34
C SER A 18 -13.79 -8.37 -1.60
N TRP A 19 -14.22 -8.42 -0.34
CA TRP A 19 -14.28 -7.21 0.47
C TRP A 19 -12.91 -6.55 0.60
N ALA A 20 -12.91 -5.24 0.44
CA ALA A 20 -11.77 -4.38 0.68
C ALA A 20 -12.27 -3.06 1.27
N PRO A 21 -11.42 -2.33 2.00
CA PRO A 21 -11.79 -1.02 2.55
C PRO A 21 -12.21 -0.03 1.44
N ARG A 22 -12.93 1.00 1.84
CA ARG A 22 -13.28 2.08 0.90
C ARG A 22 -12.03 2.83 0.45
N SER A 23 -12.08 3.36 -0.76
CA SER A 23 -10.94 4.10 -1.32
C SER A 23 -10.48 5.24 -0.43
N ARG A 24 -11.41 5.96 0.21
CA ARG A 24 -11.08 7.05 1.15
C ARG A 24 -10.38 6.56 2.42
N GLU A 25 -10.69 5.35 2.89
CA GLU A 25 -9.99 4.76 4.04
C GLU A 25 -8.56 4.41 3.67
N ILE A 26 -8.37 3.73 2.55
CA ILE A 26 -7.04 3.40 2.03
C ILE A 26 -6.21 4.67 1.84
N ALA A 27 -6.81 5.72 1.25
CA ALA A 27 -6.15 7.01 1.04
C ALA A 27 -5.73 7.67 2.36
N ALA A 28 -6.60 7.65 3.37
CA ALA A 28 -6.29 8.22 4.68
C ALA A 28 -5.15 7.48 5.38
N TRP A 29 -5.15 6.15 5.33
CA TRP A 29 -4.09 5.35 5.92
C TRP A 29 -2.75 5.57 5.23
N ALA A 30 -2.75 5.58 3.90
CA ALA A 30 -1.54 5.84 3.11
C ALA A 30 -1.00 7.26 3.38
N ALA A 31 -1.86 8.27 3.41
CA ALA A 31 -1.46 9.64 3.70
C ALA A 31 -0.82 9.78 5.07
N SER A 32 -1.37 9.10 6.08
CA SER A 32 -0.79 9.11 7.44
C SER A 32 0.60 8.48 7.48
N ALA A 33 0.81 7.39 6.74
CA ALA A 33 2.12 6.74 6.65
C ALA A 33 3.14 7.59 5.89
N LEU A 34 2.73 8.21 4.80
CA LEU A 34 3.61 8.99 3.93
C LEU A 34 4.01 10.34 4.53
N GLY A 35 3.18 10.91 5.42
CA GLY A 35 3.45 12.18 6.07
C GLY A 35 3.72 13.30 5.06
N ALA A 36 4.83 14.04 5.25
CA ALA A 36 5.22 15.13 4.35
C ALA A 36 5.46 14.66 2.91
N SER A 37 5.84 13.39 2.71
CA SER A 37 6.04 12.81 1.39
C SER A 37 4.74 12.70 0.58
N ALA A 38 3.57 12.78 1.24
CA ALA A 38 2.27 12.74 0.57
C ALA A 38 1.95 14.04 -0.19
N ALA A 39 2.59 15.15 0.16
CA ALA A 39 2.31 16.45 -0.47
C ALA A 39 2.57 16.38 -1.97
N ARG A 40 1.53 16.69 -2.78
CA ARG A 40 1.55 16.59 -4.24
C ARG A 40 1.93 15.19 -4.74
N GLY A 41 1.76 14.16 -3.91
CA GLY A 41 2.05 12.79 -4.27
C GLY A 41 0.90 12.12 -4.99
N GLU A 42 1.24 11.15 -5.83
CA GLU A 42 0.28 10.30 -6.52
C GLU A 42 0.61 8.84 -6.24
N LEU A 43 -0.35 8.11 -5.67
CA LEU A 43 -0.21 6.71 -5.28
C LEU A 43 -1.24 5.87 -6.00
N GLY A 44 -0.81 4.79 -6.63
CA GLY A 44 -1.69 3.76 -7.16
C GLY A 44 -1.87 2.64 -6.16
N VAL A 45 -3.11 2.16 -6.01
CA VAL A 45 -3.41 0.97 -5.22
C VAL A 45 -4.25 0.04 -6.08
N ARG A 46 -3.81 -1.19 -6.22
CA ARG A 46 -4.53 -2.21 -6.98
C ARG A 46 -4.90 -3.36 -6.06
N VAL A 47 -6.18 -3.60 -5.92
CA VAL A 47 -6.73 -4.71 -5.13
C VAL A 47 -6.97 -5.89 -6.07
N VAL A 48 -6.27 -6.99 -5.83
CA VAL A 48 -6.23 -8.14 -6.74
C VAL A 48 -6.65 -9.43 -6.04
N GLY A 49 -6.88 -10.47 -6.86
CA GLY A 49 -7.06 -11.83 -6.39
C GLY A 49 -5.74 -12.61 -6.36
N ALA A 50 -5.82 -13.85 -5.89
CA ALA A 50 -4.65 -14.71 -5.70
C ALA A 50 -3.88 -14.97 -7.00
N ALA A 51 -4.57 -15.17 -8.12
CA ALA A 51 -3.92 -15.45 -9.40
C ALA A 51 -3.07 -14.28 -9.90
N GLU A 52 -3.57 -13.05 -9.85
CA GLU A 52 -2.82 -11.87 -10.26
C GLU A 52 -1.67 -11.58 -9.29
N SER A 53 -1.91 -11.72 -7.98
CA SER A 53 -0.85 -11.58 -6.96
C SER A 53 0.30 -12.55 -7.21
N ARG A 54 -0.01 -13.83 -7.44
CA ARG A 54 0.98 -14.86 -7.74
C ARG A 54 1.80 -14.53 -8.99
N ARG A 55 1.11 -14.10 -10.05
CA ARG A 55 1.75 -13.72 -11.31
C ARG A 55 2.72 -12.56 -11.14
N LEU A 56 2.31 -11.52 -10.43
CA LEU A 56 3.16 -10.35 -10.17
C LEU A 56 4.32 -10.69 -9.23
N ASN A 57 4.07 -11.50 -8.20
CA ASN A 57 5.11 -11.92 -7.26
C ASN A 57 6.16 -12.79 -7.94
N ALA A 58 5.73 -13.70 -8.81
CA ALA A 58 6.65 -14.53 -9.60
C ALA A 58 7.50 -13.66 -10.53
N ARG A 59 6.88 -12.76 -11.26
CA ARG A 59 7.55 -11.91 -12.25
C ARG A 59 8.54 -10.93 -11.63
N PHE A 60 8.16 -10.26 -10.54
CA PHE A 60 8.94 -9.15 -9.98
C PHE A 60 9.74 -9.51 -8.72
N ARG A 61 9.43 -10.60 -8.04
CA ARG A 61 10.11 -11.05 -6.82
C ARG A 61 10.66 -12.46 -6.90
N GLY A 62 10.39 -13.18 -8.00
CA GLY A 62 10.85 -14.54 -8.19
C GLY A 62 10.17 -15.58 -7.31
N LYS A 63 9.00 -15.27 -6.75
CA LYS A 63 8.26 -16.15 -5.84
C LYS A 63 6.92 -16.55 -6.47
N ASP A 64 6.79 -17.83 -6.84
CA ASP A 64 5.60 -18.36 -7.50
C ASP A 64 4.49 -18.69 -6.49
N ARG A 65 4.02 -17.66 -5.80
CA ARG A 65 2.91 -17.77 -4.83
C ARG A 65 2.27 -16.39 -4.64
N PRO A 66 0.98 -16.32 -4.26
CA PRO A 66 0.37 -15.04 -3.91
C PRO A 66 0.99 -14.49 -2.62
N THR A 67 0.96 -13.17 -2.47
CA THR A 67 1.44 -12.48 -1.28
C THR A 67 0.44 -11.40 -0.86
N ASN A 68 0.56 -10.90 0.36
CA ASN A 68 -0.37 -9.90 0.89
C ASN A 68 -0.22 -8.54 0.20
N VAL A 69 0.97 -7.97 0.16
CA VAL A 69 1.23 -6.67 -0.45
C VAL A 69 2.55 -6.67 -1.20
N LEU A 70 2.54 -6.05 -2.37
CA LEU A 70 3.74 -5.73 -3.16
C LEU A 70 3.84 -4.23 -3.30
N SER A 71 5.01 -3.67 -3.05
CA SER A 71 5.30 -2.25 -3.23
C SER A 71 6.21 -2.07 -4.43
N PHE A 72 5.77 -1.25 -5.37
CA PHE A 72 6.52 -0.93 -6.58
C PHE A 72 6.89 0.54 -6.57
N PRO A 73 8.18 0.88 -6.44
CA PRO A 73 8.63 2.27 -6.57
C PRO A 73 8.24 2.87 -7.92
N PRO A 74 8.24 4.21 -8.06
CA PRO A 74 7.92 4.83 -9.34
C PRO A 74 8.82 4.31 -10.46
N ALA A 75 8.22 3.92 -11.57
CA ALA A 75 8.95 3.46 -12.74
C ALA A 75 8.30 4.01 -14.00
N PRO A 76 9.10 4.41 -15.01
CA PRO A 76 8.56 4.79 -16.31
C PRO A 76 7.99 3.57 -17.03
N LEU A 77 7.04 3.81 -17.95
CA LEU A 77 6.59 2.77 -18.88
C LEU A 77 7.78 2.34 -19.76
N PRO A 78 7.91 1.04 -20.08
CA PRO A 78 7.00 -0.08 -19.81
C PRO A 78 7.30 -0.88 -18.53
N ARG A 79 8.13 -0.38 -17.65
CA ARG A 79 8.59 -1.10 -16.45
C ARG A 79 7.55 -1.20 -15.32
N ARG A 80 6.41 -0.55 -15.50
CA ARG A 80 5.34 -0.62 -14.50
C ARG A 80 4.69 -2.00 -14.51
N PRO A 81 4.26 -2.50 -13.32
CA PRO A 81 3.64 -3.82 -13.21
C PRO A 81 2.27 -3.93 -13.90
N PHE A 82 1.63 -2.79 -14.13
CA PHE A 82 0.32 -2.71 -14.79
C PHE A 82 0.11 -1.31 -15.38
N PRO A 83 -0.83 -1.16 -16.33
CA PRO A 83 -1.08 0.14 -16.94
C PRO A 83 -1.49 1.20 -15.93
N ALA A 84 -1.03 2.43 -16.14
CA ALA A 84 -1.48 3.56 -15.33
C ALA A 84 -2.97 3.83 -15.56
N PRO A 85 -3.70 4.26 -14.53
CA PRO A 85 -5.06 4.75 -14.72
C PRO A 85 -5.07 5.93 -15.71
N ALA A 86 -6.15 6.03 -16.49
CA ALA A 86 -6.27 7.05 -17.54
C ALA A 86 -6.16 8.49 -17.03
N SER A 87 -6.44 8.73 -15.78
CA SER A 87 -6.36 10.04 -15.13
C SER A 87 -4.95 10.43 -14.69
N ARG A 88 -4.01 9.49 -14.69
CA ARG A 88 -2.63 9.76 -14.28
C ARG A 88 -1.87 10.53 -15.36
N GLY A 89 -1.31 11.64 -14.98
CA GLY A 89 -0.39 12.40 -15.82
C GLY A 89 -1.01 13.54 -16.61
N ARG A 90 -2.27 13.90 -16.34
CA ARG A 90 -2.89 15.08 -16.99
C ARG A 90 -2.67 16.38 -16.23
N ASP A 91 -2.40 16.29 -14.92
CA ASP A 91 -2.16 17.47 -14.10
C ASP A 91 -0.66 17.63 -13.86
N GLY A 92 -0.07 18.55 -14.60
CA GLY A 92 1.36 18.83 -14.51
C GLY A 92 1.78 19.21 -13.09
N GLY A 93 2.49 18.32 -12.40
CA GLY A 93 3.07 18.59 -11.11
C GLY A 93 2.86 17.53 -10.03
N ALA A 94 2.06 16.50 -10.26
CA ALA A 94 1.93 15.39 -9.30
C ALA A 94 3.19 14.51 -9.33
N ARG A 95 3.74 14.27 -8.13
CA ARG A 95 4.94 13.42 -7.99
C ARG A 95 4.52 11.96 -7.82
N PRO A 96 4.93 11.05 -8.71
CA PRO A 96 4.60 9.64 -8.54
C PRO A 96 5.33 9.06 -7.34
N LEU A 97 4.58 8.41 -6.44
CA LEU A 97 5.14 7.75 -5.26
C LEU A 97 5.31 6.25 -5.45
N GLY A 98 4.63 5.69 -6.43
CA GLY A 98 4.66 4.26 -6.74
C GLY A 98 3.29 3.61 -6.68
N ASP A 99 3.30 2.29 -6.61
CA ASP A 99 2.09 1.48 -6.63
C ASP A 99 2.13 0.41 -5.55
N LEU A 100 0.97 0.16 -4.93
CA LEU A 100 0.75 -0.97 -4.02
C LEU A 100 -0.18 -1.96 -4.69
N VAL A 101 0.16 -3.24 -4.63
CA VAL A 101 -0.71 -4.33 -5.07
C VAL A 101 -1.05 -5.18 -3.85
N ILE A 102 -2.31 -5.23 -3.48
CA ILE A 102 -2.78 -5.91 -2.27
C ILE A 102 -3.74 -7.03 -2.66
N CYS A 103 -3.44 -8.24 -2.21
CA CYS A 103 -4.26 -9.41 -2.47
C CYS A 103 -5.33 -9.57 -1.38
N ALA A 104 -6.58 -9.28 -1.71
CA ALA A 104 -7.69 -9.34 -0.75
C ALA A 104 -7.85 -10.71 -0.09
N GLN A 105 -7.66 -11.78 -0.86
CA GLN A 105 -7.80 -13.15 -0.35
C GLN A 105 -6.72 -13.52 0.67
N VAL A 106 -5.46 -13.13 0.40
CA VAL A 106 -4.35 -13.38 1.33
C VAL A 106 -4.51 -12.57 2.60
N VAL A 107 -4.89 -11.28 2.48
CA VAL A 107 -5.15 -10.42 3.65
C VAL A 107 -6.22 -11.04 4.56
N ARG A 108 -7.30 -11.53 3.96
CA ARG A 108 -8.38 -12.18 4.70
C ARG A 108 -7.90 -13.45 5.40
N ALA A 109 -7.16 -14.29 4.71
CA ALA A 109 -6.62 -15.53 5.29
C ALA A 109 -5.66 -15.24 6.46
N GLU A 110 -4.78 -14.26 6.30
CA GLU A 110 -3.87 -13.85 7.37
C GLU A 110 -4.59 -13.27 8.59
N ALA A 111 -5.59 -12.42 8.37
CA ALA A 111 -6.38 -11.84 9.45
C ALA A 111 -7.06 -12.95 10.28
N ARG A 112 -7.62 -13.95 9.62
CA ARG A 112 -8.22 -15.13 10.28
C ARG A 112 -7.17 -15.92 11.06
N ALA A 113 -6.04 -16.24 10.43
CA ALA A 113 -4.99 -17.03 11.05
C ALA A 113 -4.39 -16.34 12.29
N GLN A 114 -4.31 -15.00 12.26
CA GLN A 114 -3.76 -14.19 13.35
C GLN A 114 -4.82 -13.69 14.33
N SER A 115 -6.07 -14.04 14.14
CA SER A 115 -7.21 -13.59 14.97
C SER A 115 -7.26 -12.05 15.06
N LYS A 116 -7.03 -11.38 13.95
CA LYS A 116 -7.07 -9.91 13.85
C LYS A 116 -8.32 -9.45 13.10
N PRO A 117 -8.88 -8.27 13.46
CA PRO A 117 -9.94 -7.67 12.65
C PRO A 117 -9.43 -7.43 11.22
N LEU A 118 -10.26 -7.77 10.25
CA LEU A 118 -9.89 -7.67 8.84
C LEU A 118 -9.47 -6.24 8.45
N LYS A 119 -10.25 -5.25 8.88
CA LYS A 119 -9.95 -3.84 8.61
C LYS A 119 -8.61 -3.40 9.21
N ALA A 120 -8.30 -3.84 10.42
CA ALA A 120 -7.03 -3.54 11.08
C ALA A 120 -5.84 -4.14 10.31
N HIS A 121 -5.99 -5.35 9.82
CA HIS A 121 -4.95 -5.99 9.02
C HIS A 121 -4.74 -5.28 7.67
N TRP A 122 -5.81 -4.86 7.02
CA TRP A 122 -5.73 -4.02 5.83
C TRP A 122 -4.98 -2.71 6.10
N ALA A 123 -5.32 -2.02 7.17
CA ALA A 123 -4.66 -0.78 7.54
C ALA A 123 -3.15 -1.00 7.76
N HIS A 124 -2.77 -2.07 8.45
CA HIS A 124 -1.38 -2.44 8.66
C HIS A 124 -0.64 -2.63 7.32
N LEU A 125 -1.23 -3.35 6.38
CA LEU A 125 -0.58 -3.62 5.09
C LEU A 125 -0.48 -2.39 4.21
N VAL A 126 -1.48 -1.51 4.21
CA VAL A 126 -1.41 -0.23 3.50
C VAL A 126 -0.30 0.65 4.07
N VAL A 127 -0.23 0.79 5.39
CA VAL A 127 0.81 1.56 6.08
C VAL A 127 2.19 0.96 5.77
N HIS A 128 2.35 -0.34 5.91
CA HIS A 128 3.59 -1.06 5.64
C HIS A 128 4.08 -0.83 4.20
N GLY A 129 3.20 -1.04 3.23
CA GLY A 129 3.53 -0.83 1.82
C GLY A 129 3.89 0.62 1.49
N ALA A 130 3.15 1.58 2.05
CA ALA A 130 3.43 3.01 1.86
C ALA A 130 4.80 3.39 2.45
N LEU A 131 5.15 2.88 3.62
CA LEU A 131 6.46 3.13 4.24
C LEU A 131 7.61 2.58 3.38
N HIS A 132 7.43 1.42 2.77
CA HIS A 132 8.41 0.89 1.81
C HIS A 132 8.64 1.86 0.64
N LEU A 133 7.59 2.49 0.13
CA LEU A 133 7.71 3.42 -0.99
C LEU A 133 8.53 4.67 -0.65
N ILE A 134 8.61 5.05 0.61
CA ILE A 134 9.43 6.20 1.07
C ILE A 134 10.74 5.80 1.71
N GLY A 135 11.18 4.55 1.51
CA GLY A 135 12.53 4.11 1.82
C GLY A 135 12.70 3.28 3.09
N TYR A 136 11.63 3.02 3.85
CA TYR A 136 11.73 2.09 4.97
C TYR A 136 11.94 0.67 4.45
N ASP A 137 12.80 -0.10 5.11
CA ASP A 137 13.10 -1.47 4.74
C ASP A 137 13.18 -2.35 5.98
N HIS A 138 13.16 -3.66 5.77
CA HIS A 138 13.27 -4.65 6.84
C HIS A 138 14.33 -5.73 6.54
N ALA A 139 15.24 -5.45 5.62
CA ALA A 139 16.30 -6.38 5.24
C ALA A 139 17.31 -6.60 6.39
N ARG A 140 17.55 -5.60 7.21
CA ARG A 140 18.41 -5.67 8.38
C ARG A 140 17.60 -5.52 9.66
N GLN A 141 18.04 -6.14 10.74
CA GLN A 141 17.32 -6.14 12.01
C GLN A 141 17.06 -4.72 12.57
N ALA A 142 18.04 -3.83 12.49
CA ALA A 142 17.88 -2.44 12.94
C ALA A 142 16.85 -1.69 12.08
N GLN A 143 16.87 -1.91 10.75
CA GLN A 143 15.90 -1.33 9.81
C GLN A 143 14.50 -1.88 10.06
N ALA A 144 14.37 -3.18 10.30
CA ALA A 144 13.10 -3.81 10.60
C ALA A 144 12.46 -3.21 11.85
N ARG A 145 13.23 -3.04 12.93
CA ARG A 145 12.74 -2.42 14.18
C ARG A 145 12.32 -0.98 13.97
N ARG A 146 13.07 -0.22 13.19
CA ARG A 146 12.74 1.18 12.86
C ARG A 146 11.43 1.25 12.09
N MET A 147 11.23 0.39 11.11
CA MET A 147 10.01 0.31 10.33
C MET A 147 8.81 -0.09 11.20
N GLU A 148 8.97 -1.10 12.04
CA GLU A 148 7.93 -1.55 12.96
C GLU A 148 7.50 -0.44 13.93
N ARG A 149 8.45 0.29 14.50
CA ARG A 149 8.15 1.44 15.37
C ARG A 149 7.33 2.49 14.64
N ARG A 150 7.68 2.76 13.38
CA ARG A 150 6.94 3.72 12.56
C ARG A 150 5.52 3.22 12.24
N GLU A 151 5.38 1.96 11.88
CA GLU A 151 4.08 1.34 11.66
C GLU A 151 3.19 1.44 12.89
N ILE A 152 3.73 1.09 14.05
CA ILE A 152 3.00 1.15 15.32
C ILE A 152 2.53 2.58 15.60
N ALA A 153 3.40 3.57 15.44
CA ALA A 153 3.07 4.98 15.68
C ALA A 153 1.98 5.48 14.74
N VAL A 154 2.07 5.17 13.46
CA VAL A 154 1.08 5.57 12.45
C VAL A 154 -0.27 4.90 12.73
N LEU A 155 -0.28 3.60 12.94
CA LEU A 155 -1.51 2.84 13.22
C LEU A 155 -2.18 3.31 14.51
N ARG A 156 -1.41 3.62 15.54
CA ARG A 156 -1.94 4.15 16.80
C ARG A 156 -2.66 5.48 16.58
N ARG A 157 -2.10 6.39 15.80
CA ARG A 157 -2.74 7.66 15.45
C ARG A 157 -4.04 7.45 14.68
N LEU A 158 -4.11 6.39 13.89
CA LEU A 158 -5.31 6.03 13.13
C LEU A 158 -6.37 5.28 13.97
N GLY A 159 -6.06 4.97 15.22
CA GLY A 159 -6.97 4.26 16.13
C GLY A 159 -6.85 2.75 16.09
N PHE A 160 -5.79 2.20 15.52
CA PHE A 160 -5.55 0.75 15.46
C PHE A 160 -4.56 0.30 16.53
N ALA A 161 -4.77 -0.91 17.05
CA ALA A 161 -3.87 -1.54 18.00
C ALA A 161 -2.52 -1.88 17.36
N ASN A 162 -1.49 -2.06 18.20
CA ASN A 162 -0.19 -2.51 17.76
C ASN A 162 -0.31 -3.88 17.06
N PRO A 163 0.04 -4.00 15.77
CA PRO A 163 -0.15 -5.22 15.00
C PRO A 163 0.79 -6.36 15.42
N TYR A 164 1.84 -6.04 16.17
CA TYR A 164 2.86 -7.01 16.61
C TYR A 164 2.61 -7.55 18.02
N ARG A 165 1.60 -7.05 18.69
CA ARG A 165 1.18 -7.60 19.99
C ARG A 165 0.06 -8.62 19.79
N ILE A 166 0.25 -9.76 20.41
CA ILE A 166 -0.75 -10.84 20.46
C ILE A 166 -1.72 -10.56 21.63
#